data_c37503e9ce166b1456928378a245e952
#
_entry.id   c37503e9ce166b1456928378a245e952
#
_cell.length_a   1.000
_cell.length_b   1.000
_cell.length_c   1.000
_cell.angle_alpha   90.00
_cell.angle_beta   90.00
_cell.angle_gamma   90.00
#
_symmetry.space_group_name_H-M   'P 1'
#
loop_
_entity.id
_entity.type
_entity.pdbx_description
1 polymer ?
#
loop_
_entity_poly.entity_id
_entity_poly.type
_entity_poly.pdbx_seq_one_letter_code
_entity_poly.pdbx_strand_id
1 'polypeptide(L)'
;MKSLLIGAAVGALLLPASAALAQDVGHDHACLDESCSIVSLFSGEETAAGWQGTEAPKYGTWGFDLNGRDTSVKPGDDFFRYANGAAVDKLIIPSDRTSYGSFALLRELSDNRMKELVTGLAARTDLAPGSDEAKISDAYRAYMDEARIEQLDAQPLQPYLTAIRAADSHDKMAVYMGQTVGRFGGSFFGTGITIDAKQPTRYVVSTGQSGIGLPNRDYY
;
A
#
# COMPACT_ATOMS: atom_id res chain seq x y z
N MET A 1 13.47 -50.57 -17.08
CA MET A 1 13.59 -49.94 -15.75
C MET A 1 14.86 -49.06 -15.77
N LYS A 2 14.75 -47.79 -16.00
CA LYS A 2 15.84 -46.82 -15.93
C LYS A 2 15.36 -45.67 -15.07
N SER A 3 15.87 -45.57 -13.86
CA SER A 3 15.62 -44.48 -12.91
C SER A 3 16.35 -43.24 -13.38
N LEU A 4 15.60 -42.15 -13.57
CA LEU A 4 16.16 -40.83 -13.83
C LEU A 4 16.18 -40.04 -12.51
N LEU A 5 17.36 -39.90 -11.92
CA LEU A 5 17.62 -39.02 -10.79
C LEU A 5 17.81 -37.59 -11.33
N ILE A 6 16.89 -36.70 -11.04
CA ILE A 6 17.05 -35.26 -11.28
C ILE A 6 17.57 -34.66 -9.96
N GLY A 7 18.85 -34.33 -9.95
CA GLY A 7 19.47 -33.56 -8.87
C GLY A 7 19.15 -32.09 -9.00
N ALA A 8 18.43 -31.52 -8.01
CA ALA A 8 18.26 -30.09 -7.89
C ALA A 8 19.49 -29.49 -7.20
N ALA A 9 20.29 -28.74 -7.96
CA ALA A 9 21.37 -27.93 -7.42
C ALA A 9 20.79 -26.65 -6.81
N VAL A 10 20.81 -26.57 -5.47
CA VAL A 10 20.52 -25.31 -4.76
C VAL A 10 21.80 -24.46 -4.81
N GLY A 11 21.82 -23.49 -5.70
CA GLY A 11 22.84 -22.45 -5.74
C GLY A 11 22.59 -21.41 -4.65
N ALA A 12 23.39 -21.44 -3.59
CA ALA A 12 23.42 -20.36 -2.62
C ALA A 12 24.13 -19.15 -3.24
N LEU A 13 23.40 -18.10 -3.59
CA LEU A 13 23.97 -16.81 -3.94
C LEU A 13 24.44 -16.10 -2.66
N LEU A 14 25.73 -16.15 -2.40
CA LEU A 14 26.40 -15.27 -1.45
C LEU A 14 26.53 -13.88 -2.09
N LEU A 15 25.71 -12.93 -1.66
CA LEU A 15 25.91 -11.52 -1.99
C LEU A 15 27.05 -10.97 -1.13
N PRO A 16 28.03 -10.27 -1.72
CA PRO A 16 29.07 -9.60 -0.93
C PRO A 16 28.46 -8.43 -0.16
N ALA A 17 28.74 -8.36 1.13
CA ALA A 17 28.46 -7.20 1.96
C ALA A 17 29.26 -6.00 1.43
N SER A 18 28.59 -5.09 0.74
CA SER A 18 29.16 -3.79 0.38
C SER A 18 29.31 -2.99 1.66
N ALA A 19 30.53 -2.77 2.09
CA ALA A 19 30.87 -1.79 3.11
C ALA A 19 30.40 -0.42 2.63
N ALA A 20 29.36 0.12 3.25
CA ALA A 20 28.97 1.50 3.08
C ALA A 20 30.08 2.37 3.66
N LEU A 21 30.86 3.01 2.80
CA LEU A 21 31.73 4.12 3.17
C LEU A 21 30.85 5.24 3.69
N ALA A 22 30.93 5.51 5.00
CA ALA A 22 30.39 6.71 5.59
C ALA A 22 31.12 7.90 4.92
N GLN A 23 30.44 8.58 4.00
CA GLN A 23 30.90 9.87 3.52
C GLN A 23 30.67 10.88 4.65
N ASP A 24 31.76 11.45 5.07
CA ASP A 24 31.85 12.58 5.98
C ASP A 24 31.11 13.77 5.34
N VAL A 25 29.85 13.97 5.75
CA VAL A 25 29.05 15.12 5.33
C VAL A 25 29.47 16.25 6.24
N GLY A 26 30.22 17.20 5.65
CA GLY A 26 30.71 18.39 6.32
C GLY A 26 29.65 19.05 7.19
N HIS A 27 30.03 19.34 8.43
CA HIS A 27 29.25 20.10 9.38
C HIS A 27 29.10 21.54 8.86
N ASP A 28 28.07 21.83 8.08
CA ASP A 28 27.60 23.19 7.95
C ASP A 28 26.78 23.55 9.17
N HIS A 29 27.46 24.32 10.04
CA HIS A 29 26.87 25.03 11.18
C HIS A 29 26.00 26.18 10.65
N ALA A 30 24.85 25.89 10.07
CA ALA A 30 23.86 26.88 9.72
C ALA A 30 22.54 26.52 10.40
N CYS A 31 22.25 27.23 11.44
CA CYS A 31 21.02 27.48 12.16
C CYS A 31 21.19 27.37 13.67
N LEU A 32 21.95 28.34 14.26
CA LEU A 32 21.89 28.65 15.70
C LEU A 32 21.23 30.05 15.90
N ASP A 33 20.47 30.53 14.94
CA ASP A 33 19.75 31.79 15.05
C ASP A 33 18.27 31.55 15.34
N GLU A 34 17.76 32.22 16.39
CA GLU A 34 16.36 32.11 16.87
C GLU A 34 15.31 32.56 15.87
N SER A 35 15.71 32.95 14.66
CA SER A 35 14.82 33.36 13.57
C SER A 35 14.48 32.25 12.58
N CYS A 36 14.91 31.02 12.80
CA CYS A 36 14.52 29.89 11.95
C CYS A 36 13.03 29.57 12.17
N SER A 37 12.20 30.32 11.50
CA SER A 37 10.75 30.18 11.54
C SER A 37 10.36 28.78 11.09
N ILE A 38 9.63 28.05 11.95
CA ILE A 38 9.12 26.67 11.75
C ILE A 38 8.34 26.52 10.44
N VAL A 39 7.86 27.61 9.86
CA VAL A 39 7.10 27.67 8.61
C VAL A 39 7.91 27.25 7.38
N SER A 40 9.25 27.33 7.42
CA SER A 40 10.11 26.95 6.28
C SER A 40 10.52 25.47 6.25
N LEU A 41 10.19 24.68 7.28
CA LEU A 41 10.54 23.26 7.35
C LEU A 41 9.51 22.36 6.63
N PHE A 42 8.36 22.89 6.29
CA PHE A 42 7.32 22.18 5.53
C PHE A 42 7.25 22.78 4.12
N SER A 43 8.00 22.20 3.18
CA SER A 43 7.85 22.54 1.75
C SER A 43 6.58 21.95 1.11
N GLY A 44 5.66 21.44 1.92
CA GLY A 44 4.30 21.10 1.57
C GLY A 44 3.37 21.80 2.58
N GLU A 45 2.37 22.51 2.12
CA GLU A 45 1.34 23.07 2.98
C GLU A 45 0.47 21.93 3.51
N GLU A 46 0.48 21.75 4.84
CA GLU A 46 -0.55 20.97 5.52
C GLU A 46 -1.84 21.80 5.45
N THR A 47 -2.71 21.41 4.54
CA THR A 47 -3.98 22.10 4.32
C THR A 47 -5.10 21.31 4.99
N ALA A 48 -6.31 21.90 5.05
CA ALA A 48 -7.53 21.18 5.44
C ALA A 48 -7.85 19.96 4.55
N ALA A 49 -7.09 19.75 3.47
CA ALA A 49 -7.17 18.60 2.55
C ALA A 49 -6.07 17.55 2.81
N GLY A 50 -5.27 17.67 3.88
CA GLY A 50 -4.17 16.76 4.20
C GLY A 50 -2.85 17.14 3.53
N TRP A 51 -1.86 16.25 3.57
CA TRP A 51 -0.53 16.47 3.00
C TRP A 51 -0.56 16.39 1.47
N GLN A 52 -0.16 17.46 0.80
CA GLN A 52 -0.20 17.55 -0.66
C GLN A 52 1.19 17.39 -1.33
N GLY A 53 2.26 17.33 -0.56
CA GLY A 53 3.62 17.25 -1.10
C GLY A 53 4.08 15.82 -1.43
N THR A 54 5.10 15.73 -2.29
CA THR A 54 5.85 14.49 -2.59
C THR A 54 7.18 14.42 -1.82
N GLU A 55 7.60 15.51 -1.21
CA GLU A 55 8.77 15.55 -0.34
C GLU A 55 8.42 15.13 1.08
N ALA A 56 9.28 14.34 1.69
CA ALA A 56 9.11 13.94 3.09
C ALA A 56 9.37 15.13 4.02
N PRO A 57 8.59 15.28 5.11
CA PRO A 57 8.91 16.28 6.13
C PRO A 57 10.30 16.02 6.70
N LYS A 58 11.07 17.10 6.87
CA LYS A 58 12.41 17.04 7.46
C LYS A 58 12.30 17.35 8.94
N TYR A 59 12.53 16.36 9.75
CA TYR A 59 12.70 16.52 11.20
C TYR A 59 14.19 16.67 11.50
N GLY A 60 14.56 17.61 12.35
CA GLY A 60 15.94 17.95 12.65
C GLY A 60 16.95 16.79 12.75
N THR A 61 18.13 17.01 13.25
CA THR A 61 19.27 16.05 13.26
C THR A 61 18.93 14.65 13.83
N TRP A 62 17.93 14.58 14.73
CA TRP A 62 17.55 13.35 15.43
C TRP A 62 16.45 12.56 14.70
N GLY A 63 15.92 13.04 13.56
CA GLY A 63 14.86 12.37 12.82
C GLY A 63 13.47 12.45 13.46
N PHE A 64 13.27 13.29 14.48
CA PHE A 64 11.97 13.59 15.07
C PHE A 64 11.87 15.08 15.44
N ASP A 65 10.64 15.60 15.47
CA ASP A 65 10.39 17.02 15.71
C ASP A 65 10.49 17.36 17.21
N LEU A 66 11.64 17.91 17.58
CA LEU A 66 11.84 18.42 18.95
C LEU A 66 11.00 19.68 19.24
N ASN A 67 10.60 20.43 18.20
CA ASN A 67 9.81 21.65 18.37
C ASN A 67 8.30 21.34 18.56
N GLY A 68 7.89 20.10 18.30
CA GLY A 68 6.54 19.63 18.61
C GLY A 68 6.25 19.47 20.10
N ARG A 69 7.26 19.59 20.97
CA ARG A 69 7.12 19.46 22.41
C ARG A 69 6.50 20.72 23.04
N ASP A 70 5.71 20.49 24.08
CA ASP A 70 5.25 21.55 24.98
C ASP A 70 6.10 21.53 26.25
N THR A 71 7.15 22.34 26.29
CA THR A 71 8.09 22.40 27.43
C THR A 71 7.53 23.14 28.65
N SER A 72 6.34 23.73 28.56
CA SER A 72 5.63 24.34 29.70
C SER A 72 5.03 23.28 30.62
N VAL A 73 4.80 22.07 30.10
CA VAL A 73 4.26 20.92 30.83
C VAL A 73 5.41 20.08 31.37
N LYS A 74 5.30 19.63 32.63
CA LYS A 74 6.30 18.72 33.19
C LYS A 74 6.08 17.30 32.68
N PRO A 75 7.13 16.58 32.25
CA PRO A 75 6.98 15.23 31.70
C PRO A 75 6.43 14.21 32.70
N GLY A 76 6.58 14.47 34.01
CA GLY A 76 6.00 13.62 35.05
C GLY A 76 4.52 13.87 35.32
N ASP A 77 3.98 15.03 34.91
CA ASP A 77 2.55 15.36 35.06
C ASP A 77 1.74 14.88 33.85
N ASP A 78 2.20 15.19 32.63
CA ASP A 78 1.60 14.71 31.37
C ASP A 78 2.70 14.54 30.30
N PHE A 79 3.19 13.31 30.17
CA PHE A 79 4.23 13.00 29.21
C PHE A 79 3.79 13.16 27.76
N PHE A 80 2.54 12.80 27.45
CA PHE A 80 2.02 12.95 26.08
C PHE A 80 1.99 14.42 25.68
N ARG A 81 1.44 15.26 26.52
CA ARG A 81 1.37 16.70 26.26
C ARG A 81 2.78 17.32 26.19
N TYR A 82 3.66 16.95 27.11
CA TYR A 82 5.06 17.38 27.05
C TYR A 82 5.72 17.02 25.72
N ALA A 83 5.55 15.78 25.25
CA ALA A 83 6.24 15.28 24.06
C ALA A 83 5.63 15.78 22.73
N ASN A 84 4.33 16.08 22.69
CA ASN A 84 3.61 16.31 21.45
C ASN A 84 2.74 17.58 21.45
N GLY A 85 2.65 18.30 22.56
CA GLY A 85 1.62 19.34 22.77
C GLY A 85 1.63 20.44 21.72
N ALA A 86 2.79 20.98 21.39
CA ALA A 86 2.91 22.03 20.38
C ALA A 86 2.61 21.53 18.96
N ALA A 87 2.88 20.27 18.66
CA ALA A 87 2.50 19.66 17.39
C ALA A 87 1.00 19.41 17.30
N VAL A 88 0.40 18.87 18.38
CA VAL A 88 -1.06 18.59 18.44
C VAL A 88 -1.87 19.87 18.34
N ASP A 89 -1.44 20.97 18.96
CA ASP A 89 -2.16 22.26 18.92
C ASP A 89 -2.21 22.87 17.52
N LYS A 90 -1.26 22.50 16.65
CA LYS A 90 -1.19 22.96 15.25
C LYS A 90 -1.84 21.98 14.28
N LEU A 91 -2.12 20.75 14.73
CA LEU A 91 -2.61 19.69 13.88
C LEU A 91 -4.01 20.02 13.35
N ILE A 92 -4.16 19.99 12.03
CA ILE A 92 -5.45 20.15 11.36
C ILE A 92 -5.91 18.76 10.93
N ILE A 93 -7.05 18.32 11.45
CA ILE A 93 -7.68 17.08 10.99
C ILE A 93 -8.51 17.41 9.75
N PRO A 94 -8.22 16.80 8.57
CA PRO A 94 -9.03 17.00 7.37
C PRO A 94 -10.50 16.66 7.60
N SER A 95 -11.41 17.38 6.94
CA SER A 95 -12.86 17.27 7.16
C SER A 95 -13.47 15.91 6.83
N ASP A 96 -12.78 15.12 6.00
CA ASP A 96 -13.15 13.77 5.59
C ASP A 96 -12.60 12.68 6.51
N ARG A 97 -11.95 13.05 7.63
CA ARG A 97 -11.29 12.11 8.55
C ARG A 97 -11.72 12.33 10.00
N THR A 98 -11.67 11.25 10.74
CA THR A 98 -11.93 11.25 12.19
C THR A 98 -10.65 11.35 13.03
N SER A 99 -9.49 11.12 12.40
CA SER A 99 -8.19 11.17 13.04
C SER A 99 -7.10 11.50 12.00
N TYR A 100 -6.04 12.14 12.48
CA TYR A 100 -4.88 12.47 11.65
C TYR A 100 -3.60 12.36 12.49
N GLY A 101 -2.50 12.00 11.85
CA GLY A 101 -1.21 11.87 12.52
C GLY A 101 -0.14 11.36 11.57
N SER A 102 1.04 11.04 12.08
CA SER A 102 2.21 10.68 11.27
C SER A 102 1.98 9.54 10.27
N PHE A 103 1.19 8.53 10.63
CA PHE A 103 0.87 7.44 9.69
C PHE A 103 -0.06 7.88 8.56
N ALA A 104 -1.00 8.79 8.83
CA ALA A 104 -1.86 9.36 7.79
C ALA A 104 -1.02 10.20 6.82
N LEU A 105 -0.15 11.05 7.35
CA LEU A 105 0.79 11.85 6.57
C LEU A 105 1.71 10.97 5.69
N LEU A 106 2.26 9.90 6.23
CA LEU A 106 3.11 8.98 5.46
C LEU A 106 2.33 8.25 4.36
N ARG A 107 1.07 7.91 4.61
CA ARG A 107 0.19 7.34 3.59
C ARG A 107 -0.03 8.34 2.45
N GLU A 108 -0.41 9.57 2.77
CA GLU A 108 -0.63 10.63 1.77
C GLU A 108 0.62 10.93 0.96
N LEU A 109 1.77 11.00 1.62
CA LEU A 109 3.06 11.14 0.95
C LEU A 109 3.30 10.00 -0.06
N SER A 110 3.01 8.77 0.35
CA SER A 110 3.15 7.60 -0.52
C SER A 110 2.17 7.65 -1.70
N ASP A 111 0.91 8.01 -1.43
CA ASP A 111 -0.13 8.12 -2.45
C ASP A 111 0.20 9.23 -3.46
N ASN A 112 0.69 10.37 -3.00
CA ASN A 112 1.11 11.49 -3.87
C ASN A 112 2.29 11.08 -4.76
N ARG A 113 3.29 10.40 -4.21
CA ARG A 113 4.43 9.89 -4.98
C ARG A 113 4.01 8.85 -6.01
N MET A 114 3.11 7.94 -5.64
CA MET A 114 2.56 6.95 -6.55
C MET A 114 1.78 7.62 -7.69
N LYS A 115 0.94 8.61 -7.35
CA LYS A 115 0.19 9.39 -8.34
C LYS A 115 1.13 10.11 -9.31
N GLU A 116 2.16 10.79 -8.80
CA GLU A 116 3.16 11.48 -9.64
C GLU A 116 3.88 10.50 -10.58
N LEU A 117 4.32 9.35 -10.05
CA LEU A 117 4.99 8.32 -10.85
C LEU A 117 4.08 7.80 -11.96
N VAL A 118 2.86 7.39 -11.63
CA VAL A 118 1.92 6.77 -12.58
C VAL A 118 1.48 7.77 -13.64
N THR A 119 1.13 9.00 -13.24
CA THR A 119 0.73 10.04 -14.20
C THR A 119 1.90 10.50 -15.06
N GLY A 120 3.11 10.56 -14.48
CA GLY A 120 4.33 10.87 -15.22
C GLY A 120 4.64 9.80 -16.28
N LEU A 121 4.52 8.52 -15.94
CA LEU A 121 4.67 7.42 -16.91
C LEU A 121 3.59 7.47 -17.99
N ALA A 122 2.34 7.74 -17.61
CA ALA A 122 1.23 7.84 -18.57
C ALA A 122 1.40 8.99 -19.56
N ALA A 123 2.08 10.06 -19.21
CA ALA A 123 2.37 11.17 -20.10
C ALA A 123 3.50 10.88 -21.12
N ARG A 124 4.31 9.83 -20.90
CA ARG A 124 5.45 9.50 -21.78
C ARG A 124 4.99 8.73 -23.01
N THR A 125 5.65 9.04 -24.15
CA THR A 125 5.43 8.37 -25.45
C THR A 125 6.62 7.55 -25.94
N ASP A 126 7.73 7.60 -25.20
CA ASP A 126 9.02 6.98 -25.53
C ASP A 126 9.28 5.69 -24.77
N LEU A 127 8.26 5.10 -24.15
CA LEU A 127 8.41 3.88 -23.36
C LEU A 127 8.68 2.66 -24.26
N ALA A 128 9.66 1.85 -23.86
CA ALA A 128 9.97 0.63 -24.60
C ALA A 128 8.82 -0.39 -24.50
N PRO A 129 8.32 -0.93 -25.62
CA PRO A 129 7.23 -1.90 -25.60
C PRO A 129 7.55 -3.10 -24.70
N GLY A 130 6.63 -3.45 -23.80
CA GLY A 130 6.77 -4.57 -22.87
C GLY A 130 7.62 -4.31 -21.63
N SER A 131 8.20 -3.11 -21.48
CA SER A 131 8.86 -2.69 -20.24
C SER A 131 7.85 -2.56 -19.11
N ASP A 132 8.31 -2.56 -17.86
CA ASP A 132 7.41 -2.40 -16.73
C ASP A 132 6.77 -1.00 -16.68
N GLU A 133 7.53 0.01 -17.11
CA GLU A 133 7.02 1.38 -17.28
C GLU A 133 5.89 1.45 -18.31
N ALA A 134 6.04 0.75 -19.46
CA ALA A 134 4.99 0.68 -20.46
C ALA A 134 3.74 -0.03 -19.93
N LYS A 135 3.90 -1.14 -19.22
CA LYS A 135 2.78 -1.88 -18.60
C LYS A 135 2.00 -1.02 -17.60
N ILE A 136 2.71 -0.26 -16.74
CA ILE A 136 2.09 0.65 -15.77
C ILE A 136 1.32 1.76 -16.50
N SER A 137 1.96 2.37 -17.50
CA SER A 137 1.33 3.41 -18.33
C SER A 137 0.06 2.90 -19.03
N ASP A 138 0.14 1.73 -19.66
CA ASP A 138 -0.98 1.14 -20.40
C ASP A 138 -2.13 0.75 -19.46
N ALA A 139 -1.82 0.17 -18.29
CA ALA A 139 -2.82 -0.15 -17.28
C ALA A 139 -3.54 1.10 -16.77
N TYR A 140 -2.81 2.17 -16.48
CA TYR A 140 -3.40 3.43 -16.04
C TYR A 140 -4.27 4.07 -17.12
N ARG A 141 -3.78 4.14 -18.38
CA ARG A 141 -4.55 4.68 -19.50
C ARG A 141 -5.83 3.88 -19.75
N ALA A 142 -5.74 2.54 -19.70
CA ALA A 142 -6.91 1.68 -19.87
C ALA A 142 -7.93 1.86 -18.74
N TYR A 143 -7.47 2.08 -17.50
CA TYR A 143 -8.34 2.34 -16.36
C TYR A 143 -9.05 3.69 -16.45
N MET A 144 -8.38 4.71 -17.01
CA MET A 144 -8.90 6.07 -17.14
C MET A 144 -9.68 6.31 -18.45
N ASP A 145 -9.77 5.32 -19.34
CA ASP A 145 -10.52 5.43 -20.59
C ASP A 145 -12.02 5.15 -20.36
N GLU A 146 -12.69 6.09 -19.70
CA GLU A 146 -14.11 6.00 -19.38
C GLU A 146 -14.96 5.78 -20.64
N ALA A 147 -14.63 6.45 -21.75
CA ALA A 147 -15.36 6.30 -23.01
C ALA A 147 -15.31 4.86 -23.54
N ARG A 148 -14.15 4.22 -23.42
CA ARG A 148 -13.97 2.82 -23.81
C ARG A 148 -14.66 1.87 -22.85
N ILE A 149 -14.62 2.15 -21.55
CA ILE A 149 -15.31 1.36 -20.52
C ILE A 149 -16.83 1.38 -20.78
N GLU A 150 -17.41 2.55 -20.97
CA GLU A 150 -18.83 2.70 -21.30
C GLU A 150 -19.20 1.99 -22.61
N GLN A 151 -18.37 2.10 -23.65
CA GLN A 151 -18.59 1.40 -24.93
C GLN A 151 -18.58 -0.13 -24.77
N LEU A 152 -17.72 -0.66 -23.91
CA LEU A 152 -17.61 -2.10 -23.66
C LEU A 152 -18.79 -2.63 -22.86
N ASP A 153 -19.37 -1.82 -21.99
CA ASP A 153 -20.44 -2.21 -21.08
C ASP A 153 -20.14 -3.56 -20.39
N ALA A 154 -21.08 -4.46 -20.31
CA ALA A 154 -20.92 -5.79 -19.71
C ALA A 154 -20.25 -6.84 -20.62
N GLN A 155 -19.76 -6.45 -21.81
CA GLN A 155 -19.14 -7.42 -22.75
C GLN A 155 -17.99 -8.23 -22.14
N PRO A 156 -17.03 -7.63 -21.38
CA PRO A 156 -15.92 -8.37 -20.78
C PRO A 156 -16.37 -9.42 -19.74
N LEU A 157 -17.55 -9.25 -19.17
CA LEU A 157 -18.13 -10.17 -18.18
C LEU A 157 -18.83 -11.39 -18.82
N GLN A 158 -19.17 -11.34 -20.12
CA GLN A 158 -19.98 -12.39 -20.78
C GLN A 158 -19.39 -13.80 -20.66
N PRO A 159 -18.06 -14.03 -20.79
CA PRO A 159 -17.50 -15.36 -20.59
C PRO A 159 -17.78 -15.92 -19.19
N TYR A 160 -17.66 -15.08 -18.16
CA TYR A 160 -17.91 -15.45 -16.75
C TYR A 160 -19.40 -15.71 -16.52
N LEU A 161 -20.27 -14.83 -17.01
CA LEU A 161 -21.72 -14.99 -16.91
C LEU A 161 -22.21 -16.27 -17.63
N THR A 162 -21.62 -16.59 -18.77
CA THR A 162 -21.91 -17.82 -19.49
C THR A 162 -21.52 -19.06 -18.71
N ALA A 163 -20.32 -19.04 -18.08
CA ALA A 163 -19.84 -20.13 -17.23
C ALA A 163 -20.73 -20.31 -15.98
N ILE A 164 -21.16 -19.22 -15.36
CA ILE A 164 -22.07 -19.26 -14.20
C ILE A 164 -23.43 -19.85 -14.61
N ARG A 165 -24.00 -19.40 -15.73
CA ARG A 165 -25.29 -19.90 -16.24
C ARG A 165 -25.23 -21.38 -16.63
N ALA A 166 -24.07 -21.87 -17.06
CA ALA A 166 -23.86 -23.28 -17.40
C ALA A 166 -23.78 -24.19 -16.17
N ALA A 167 -23.55 -23.62 -14.97
CA ALA A 167 -23.51 -24.33 -13.69
C ALA A 167 -24.94 -24.51 -13.14
N ASP A 168 -25.77 -25.30 -13.83
CA ASP A 168 -27.20 -25.50 -13.60
C ASP A 168 -27.56 -26.59 -12.58
N SER A 169 -26.57 -27.12 -11.87
CA SER A 169 -26.74 -28.09 -10.77
C SER A 169 -25.77 -27.80 -9.61
N HIS A 170 -26.08 -28.35 -8.42
CA HIS A 170 -25.20 -28.18 -7.26
C HIS A 170 -23.79 -28.73 -7.53
N ASP A 171 -23.67 -29.87 -8.23
CA ASP A 171 -22.36 -30.45 -8.54
C ASP A 171 -21.55 -29.56 -9.49
N LYS A 172 -22.18 -29.05 -10.54
CA LYS A 172 -21.52 -28.12 -11.48
C LYS A 172 -21.14 -26.81 -10.78
N MET A 173 -21.99 -26.31 -9.90
CA MET A 173 -21.69 -25.10 -9.13
C MET A 173 -20.50 -25.37 -8.20
N ALA A 174 -20.45 -26.49 -7.50
CA ALA A 174 -19.34 -26.86 -6.64
C ALA A 174 -18.01 -26.95 -7.41
N VAL A 175 -18.05 -27.56 -8.61
CA VAL A 175 -16.87 -27.63 -9.50
C VAL A 175 -16.44 -26.21 -9.92
N TYR A 176 -17.38 -25.38 -10.34
CA TYR A 176 -17.10 -23.99 -10.75
C TYR A 176 -16.50 -23.17 -9.60
N MET A 177 -17.06 -23.29 -8.39
CA MET A 177 -16.53 -22.64 -7.20
C MET A 177 -15.10 -23.11 -6.89
N GLY A 178 -14.81 -24.40 -7.01
CA GLY A 178 -13.46 -24.93 -6.85
C GLY A 178 -12.47 -24.38 -7.89
N GLN A 179 -12.90 -24.17 -9.12
CA GLN A 179 -12.07 -23.60 -10.19
C GLN A 179 -11.78 -22.11 -9.99
N THR A 180 -12.63 -21.37 -9.27
CA THR A 180 -12.43 -19.94 -8.97
C THR A 180 -11.47 -19.71 -7.81
N VAL A 181 -11.18 -20.73 -7.01
CA VAL A 181 -10.16 -20.66 -5.97
C VAL A 181 -8.79 -20.39 -6.62
N GLY A 182 -8.14 -19.30 -6.22
CA GLY A 182 -6.88 -18.87 -6.84
C GLY A 182 -7.03 -17.99 -8.09
N ARG A 183 -8.24 -17.67 -8.50
CA ARG A 183 -8.56 -16.65 -9.51
C ARG A 183 -9.26 -15.46 -8.85
N PHE A 184 -9.52 -14.41 -9.61
CA PHE A 184 -10.25 -13.23 -9.12
C PHE A 184 -11.76 -13.45 -8.93
N GLY A 185 -12.24 -14.68 -8.93
CA GLY A 185 -13.64 -15.02 -8.70
C GLY A 185 -13.94 -15.26 -7.23
N GLY A 186 -15.06 -14.75 -6.75
CA GLY A 186 -15.59 -15.04 -5.42
C GLY A 186 -16.09 -16.48 -5.32
N SER A 187 -15.99 -17.07 -4.14
CA SER A 187 -16.56 -18.37 -3.80
C SER A 187 -17.27 -18.28 -2.45
N PHE A 188 -18.23 -19.19 -2.19
CA PHE A 188 -18.87 -19.28 -0.87
C PHE A 188 -17.95 -19.84 0.21
N PHE A 189 -16.76 -20.28 -0.17
CA PHE A 189 -15.73 -20.70 0.77
C PHE A 189 -14.38 -20.08 0.37
N GLY A 190 -13.59 -19.76 1.38
CA GLY A 190 -12.19 -19.35 1.23
C GLY A 190 -11.27 -20.52 1.52
N THR A 191 -10.12 -20.54 0.84
CA THR A 191 -9.05 -21.50 1.11
C THR A 191 -7.76 -20.74 1.40
N GLY A 192 -6.93 -21.29 2.26
CA GLY A 192 -5.65 -20.71 2.60
C GLY A 192 -4.68 -21.76 3.12
N ILE A 193 -3.41 -21.40 3.15
CA ILE A 193 -2.37 -22.21 3.80
C ILE A 193 -2.07 -21.57 5.15
N THR A 194 -2.21 -22.34 6.21
CA THR A 194 -1.94 -21.90 7.57
C THR A 194 -1.10 -22.89 8.33
N ILE A 195 -0.58 -22.50 9.48
CA ILE A 195 0.14 -23.41 10.38
C ILE A 195 -0.88 -24.32 11.06
N ASP A 196 -0.60 -25.63 11.12
CA ASP A 196 -1.43 -26.59 11.84
C ASP A 196 -1.38 -26.29 13.35
N ALA A 197 -2.54 -25.94 13.93
CA ALA A 197 -2.64 -25.62 15.36
C ALA A 197 -2.25 -26.77 16.28
N LYS A 198 -2.32 -28.05 15.80
CA LYS A 198 -1.95 -29.25 16.56
C LYS A 198 -0.50 -29.66 16.32
N GLN A 199 0.09 -29.29 15.19
CA GLN A 199 1.48 -29.55 14.83
C GLN A 199 2.12 -28.33 14.21
N PRO A 200 2.62 -27.34 14.98
CA PRO A 200 3.09 -26.05 14.49
C PRO A 200 4.30 -26.11 13.53
N THR A 201 4.87 -27.31 13.35
CA THR A 201 6.00 -27.54 12.43
C THR A 201 5.58 -27.83 11.00
N ARG A 202 4.28 -27.87 10.70
CA ARG A 202 3.75 -28.14 9.35
C ARG A 202 2.68 -27.14 8.96
N TYR A 203 2.51 -27.00 7.65
CA TYR A 203 1.41 -26.26 7.06
C TYR A 203 0.25 -27.20 6.69
N VAL A 204 -0.97 -26.66 6.77
CA VAL A 204 -2.20 -27.34 6.34
C VAL A 204 -3.02 -26.41 5.47
N VAL A 205 -3.80 -26.98 4.58
CA VAL A 205 -4.84 -26.23 3.86
C VAL A 205 -6.02 -26.03 4.82
N SER A 206 -6.40 -24.80 5.03
CA SER A 206 -7.60 -24.42 5.77
C SER A 206 -8.68 -24.02 4.78
N THR A 207 -9.92 -24.40 5.06
CA THR A 207 -11.10 -23.95 4.35
C THR A 207 -12.09 -23.36 5.35
N GLY A 208 -12.74 -22.29 4.96
CA GLY A 208 -13.73 -21.62 5.78
C GLY A 208 -14.84 -21.04 4.93
N GLN A 209 -15.97 -20.77 5.55
CA GLN A 209 -17.05 -20.06 4.89
C GLN A 209 -16.56 -18.66 4.47
N SER A 210 -16.78 -18.31 3.22
CA SER A 210 -16.55 -16.96 2.71
C SER A 210 -17.83 -16.12 2.85
N GLY A 211 -17.68 -14.81 2.78
CA GLY A 211 -18.80 -13.89 2.77
C GLY A 211 -19.62 -13.99 1.47
N ILE A 212 -20.86 -13.58 1.56
CA ILE A 212 -21.79 -13.50 0.42
C ILE A 212 -21.71 -12.16 -0.32
N GLY A 213 -20.74 -11.31 -0.02
CA GLY A 213 -20.50 -10.04 -0.73
C GLY A 213 -21.38 -8.86 -0.25
N LEU A 214 -22.66 -9.09 0.00
CA LEU A 214 -23.56 -8.07 0.57
C LEU A 214 -23.66 -8.24 2.11
N PRO A 215 -24.04 -7.19 2.86
CA PRO A 215 -23.97 -7.19 4.33
C PRO A 215 -24.82 -8.30 4.99
N ASN A 216 -25.99 -8.63 4.45
CA ASN A 216 -26.85 -9.70 4.93
C ASN A 216 -27.77 -10.20 3.80
N ARG A 217 -28.56 -11.26 4.10
CA ARG A 217 -29.49 -11.90 3.14
C ARG A 217 -30.54 -10.98 2.55
N ASP A 218 -30.92 -9.92 3.29
CA ASP A 218 -32.03 -9.03 2.90
C ASP A 218 -31.65 -8.11 1.72
N TYR A 219 -30.39 -8.14 1.31
CA TYR A 219 -29.85 -7.43 0.14
C TYR A 219 -29.86 -8.30 -1.15
N TYR A 220 -30.29 -9.55 -1.08
CA TYR A 220 -30.44 -10.48 -2.21
C TYR A 220 -31.91 -10.72 -2.51
#